data_d3d54984bb9c62031ab1aaf2a6957334
#
_entry.id   d3d54984bb9c62031ab1aaf2a6957334
#
_cell.length_a   1.000
_cell.length_b   1.000
_cell.length_c   1.000
_cell.angle_alpha   90.00
_cell.angle_beta   90.00
_cell.angle_gamma   90.00
#
_symmetry.space_group_name_H-M   'P 1'
#
loop_
_entity.id
_entity.type
_entity.pdbx_description
1 polymer ?
#
loop_
_entity_poly.entity_id
_entity_poly.type
_entity_poly.pdbx_seq_one_letter_code
_entity_poly.pdbx_strand_id
1 'polypeptide(L)'
;SPTQPFPTKPPPFEYQGVSIDDLVDFTPEIRAMAVEAVKDFRLGPLFSPPMLSVDGGLQGTIQRPYVGGGASWTGAAVDPETGLLYVPSMNRFSVLKYYTPDPADGGNLRYTMRGLAAGTQPRMPQGLPLLKPPYTRITAIDLNEGEHAWMQPNGDGNRYRNHPLLRDLDLPPLGGEGHGGPVLTKTLLISALSAGGTDDGPRLVARDKATSVHDAGWSGILYYLFTPLVLRIYDSELVLFVLIRPNFQRNQRSGPRFAQQK
;
A
#
# COMPACT_ATOMS: atom_id res chain seq x y z
N SER A 1 3.42 31.01 5.61
CA SER A 1 3.07 31.13 7.01
C SER A 1 4.28 30.81 7.87
N PRO A 2 4.60 31.59 8.89
CA PRO A 2 5.69 31.31 9.82
C PRO A 2 5.43 30.08 10.71
N THR A 3 4.17 29.66 10.79
CA THR A 3 3.73 28.52 11.60
C THR A 3 2.79 27.63 10.80
N GLN A 4 2.91 26.33 11.03
CA GLN A 4 2.01 25.32 10.50
C GLN A 4 1.39 24.59 11.70
N PRO A 5 0.08 24.73 11.96
CA PRO A 5 -0.55 23.99 13.04
C PRO A 5 -0.67 22.52 12.64
N PHE A 6 -0.40 21.64 13.60
CA PHE A 6 -0.58 20.20 13.46
C PHE A 6 -1.67 19.76 14.44
N PRO A 7 -2.65 18.96 13.99
CA PRO A 7 -3.57 18.33 14.92
C PRO A 7 -2.81 17.36 15.82
N THR A 8 -3.13 17.35 17.08
CA THR A 8 -2.60 16.40 18.05
C THR A 8 -3.50 15.19 18.22
N LYS A 9 -4.77 15.32 17.81
CA LYS A 9 -5.80 14.28 17.82
C LYS A 9 -6.63 14.34 16.53
N PRO A 10 -6.99 13.20 15.95
CA PRO A 10 -6.44 11.87 16.24
C PRO A 10 -4.95 11.77 15.88
N PRO A 11 -4.22 10.77 16.42
CA PRO A 11 -2.87 10.47 15.96
C PRO A 11 -2.85 10.16 14.47
N PRO A 12 -1.73 10.38 13.78
CA PRO A 12 -1.63 10.04 12.36
C PRO A 12 -1.90 8.55 12.10
N PHE A 13 -2.78 8.24 11.17
CA PHE A 13 -3.06 6.86 10.75
C PHE A 13 -1.93 6.26 9.88
N GLU A 14 -1.02 7.10 9.38
CA GLU A 14 0.13 6.69 8.60
C GLU A 14 1.42 7.30 9.15
N TYR A 15 2.54 6.60 8.93
CA TYR A 15 3.85 7.06 9.35
C TYR A 15 4.26 8.34 8.61
N GLN A 16 4.91 9.24 9.34
CA GLN A 16 5.31 10.54 8.85
C GLN A 16 6.82 10.75 9.02
N GLY A 17 7.50 11.00 7.92
CA GLY A 17 8.95 11.06 7.91
C GLY A 17 9.61 9.68 7.90
N VAL A 18 10.94 9.65 7.81
CA VAL A 18 11.77 8.45 7.83
C VAL A 18 13.01 8.69 8.65
N SER A 19 13.25 7.82 9.60
CA SER A 19 14.49 7.76 10.38
C SER A 19 15.21 6.43 10.13
N ILE A 20 16.40 6.29 10.67
CA ILE A 20 17.11 5.01 10.67
C ILE A 20 16.30 3.92 11.38
N ASP A 21 15.53 4.27 12.41
CA ASP A 21 14.74 3.32 13.19
C ASP A 21 13.51 2.78 12.46
N ASP A 22 13.12 3.43 11.38
CA ASP A 22 12.02 2.98 10.50
C ASP A 22 12.46 1.93 9.47
N LEU A 23 13.77 1.72 9.31
CA LEU A 23 14.29 0.74 8.37
C LEU A 23 14.04 -0.68 8.87
N VAL A 24 13.81 -1.60 7.93
CA VAL A 24 13.56 -3.01 8.20
C VAL A 24 14.68 -3.64 9.04
N ASP A 25 14.30 -4.49 9.97
CA ASP A 25 15.20 -5.12 10.95
C ASP A 25 14.82 -6.59 11.27
N PHE A 26 14.33 -7.31 10.26
CA PHE A 26 13.98 -8.73 10.41
C PHE A 26 15.15 -9.59 10.92
N THR A 27 16.37 -9.25 10.47
CA THR A 27 17.62 -9.77 11.02
C THR A 27 18.68 -8.68 11.08
N PRO A 28 19.76 -8.81 11.86
CA PRO A 28 20.87 -7.86 11.89
C PRO A 28 21.48 -7.62 10.50
N GLU A 29 21.58 -8.66 9.66
CA GLU A 29 22.14 -8.57 8.31
C GLU A 29 21.23 -7.76 7.40
N ILE A 30 19.90 -8.01 7.46
CA ILE A 30 18.91 -7.26 6.66
C ILE A 30 18.89 -5.80 7.12
N ARG A 31 19.02 -5.56 8.42
CA ARG A 31 19.15 -4.20 8.97
C ARG A 31 20.37 -3.50 8.42
N ALA A 32 21.53 -4.14 8.41
CA ALA A 32 22.76 -3.58 7.84
C ALA A 32 22.61 -3.24 6.35
N MET A 33 21.97 -4.13 5.57
CA MET A 33 21.66 -3.88 4.16
C MET A 33 20.75 -2.65 3.99
N ALA A 34 19.74 -2.48 4.85
CA ALA A 34 18.83 -1.34 4.78
C ALA A 34 19.53 -0.02 5.10
N VAL A 35 20.41 0.00 6.11
CA VAL A 35 21.21 1.15 6.45
C VAL A 35 22.16 1.52 5.30
N GLU A 36 22.82 0.54 4.71
CA GLU A 36 23.69 0.76 3.55
C GLU A 36 22.91 1.29 2.34
N ALA A 37 21.70 0.79 2.10
CA ALA A 37 20.86 1.21 0.98
C ALA A 37 20.46 2.69 1.04
N VAL A 38 20.40 3.28 2.23
CA VAL A 38 19.99 4.69 2.43
C VAL A 38 21.13 5.67 2.66
N LYS A 39 22.37 5.21 2.70
CA LYS A 39 23.53 6.07 3.06
C LYS A 39 23.66 7.33 2.21
N ASP A 40 23.30 7.23 0.92
CA ASP A 40 23.37 8.33 -0.04
C ASP A 40 22.05 9.10 -0.15
N PHE A 41 21.13 8.92 0.80
CA PHE A 41 19.84 9.61 0.83
C PHE A 41 19.65 10.38 2.12
N ARG A 42 18.99 11.53 2.02
CA ARG A 42 18.56 12.25 3.20
C ARG A 42 17.31 11.62 3.78
N LEU A 43 17.37 11.27 5.05
CA LEU A 43 16.21 10.93 5.89
C LEU A 43 15.81 12.17 6.70
N GLY A 44 14.59 12.17 7.22
CA GLY A 44 14.15 13.23 8.11
C GLY A 44 12.69 13.15 8.49
N PRO A 45 12.25 13.98 9.44
CA PRO A 45 10.85 14.05 9.85
C PRO A 45 9.97 14.57 8.71
N LEU A 46 8.66 14.54 8.94
CA LEU A 46 7.67 15.15 8.04
C LEU A 46 8.06 16.60 7.74
N PHE A 47 7.88 17.02 6.48
CA PHE A 47 8.29 18.33 5.97
C PHE A 47 9.79 18.63 5.97
N SER A 48 10.63 17.61 6.04
CA SER A 48 12.05 17.81 5.74
C SER A 48 12.20 18.41 4.34
N PRO A 49 12.86 19.57 4.20
CA PRO A 49 13.05 20.18 2.88
C PRO A 49 13.80 19.22 1.96
N PRO A 50 13.34 19.03 0.72
CA PRO A 50 14.08 18.23 -0.25
C PRO A 50 15.40 18.92 -0.59
N MET A 51 16.42 18.10 -0.88
CA MET A 51 17.75 18.58 -1.25
C MET A 51 17.99 18.48 -2.75
N LEU A 52 18.92 19.29 -3.24
CA LEU A 52 19.47 19.08 -4.58
C LEU A 52 20.20 17.74 -4.62
N SER A 53 19.91 16.97 -5.65
CA SER A 53 20.60 15.73 -5.94
C SER A 53 21.95 16.06 -6.57
N VAL A 54 23.00 15.41 -6.09
CA VAL A 54 24.38 15.62 -6.55
C VAL A 54 24.96 14.28 -6.98
N ASP A 55 25.50 14.23 -8.18
CA ASP A 55 26.21 13.04 -8.68
C ASP A 55 27.43 12.74 -7.78
N GLY A 56 27.52 11.50 -7.30
CA GLY A 56 28.54 11.07 -6.35
C GLY A 56 28.33 11.55 -4.91
N GLY A 57 27.23 12.24 -4.62
CA GLY A 57 26.83 12.69 -3.30
C GLY A 57 25.43 12.25 -2.93
N LEU A 58 24.70 13.11 -2.20
CA LEU A 58 23.32 12.84 -1.83
C LEU A 58 22.41 12.70 -3.06
N GLN A 59 21.76 11.54 -3.20
CA GLN A 59 20.95 11.17 -4.34
C GLN A 59 19.52 11.74 -4.29
N GLY A 60 19.06 12.16 -3.11
CA GLY A 60 17.74 12.72 -2.90
C GLY A 60 17.27 12.63 -1.46
N THR A 61 16.02 13.01 -1.23
CA THR A 61 15.38 12.97 0.09
C THR A 61 14.29 11.91 0.10
N ILE A 62 14.35 11.01 1.06
CA ILE A 62 13.28 10.01 1.26
C ILE A 62 12.14 10.69 1.99
N GLN A 63 10.96 10.67 1.36
CA GLN A 63 9.73 11.22 1.90
C GLN A 63 8.76 10.09 2.24
N ARG A 64 8.16 10.14 3.42
CA ARG A 64 7.03 9.30 3.84
C ARG A 64 5.97 10.17 4.53
N PRO A 65 4.68 10.01 4.20
CA PRO A 65 4.12 9.15 3.16
C PRO A 65 4.68 9.46 1.77
N TYR A 66 4.54 8.49 0.84
CA TYR A 66 4.98 8.69 -0.53
C TYR A 66 4.13 9.79 -1.23
N VAL A 67 4.56 10.25 -2.42
CA VAL A 67 3.92 11.37 -3.12
C VAL A 67 2.42 11.20 -3.41
N GLY A 68 1.91 9.97 -3.42
CA GLY A 68 0.48 9.68 -3.53
C GLY A 68 -0.27 9.65 -2.19
N GLY A 69 0.40 9.94 -1.07
CA GLY A 69 -0.16 9.87 0.28
C GLY A 69 -0.18 8.45 0.85
N GLY A 70 -0.59 8.29 2.11
CA GLY A 70 -0.77 6.99 2.77
C GLY A 70 -2.15 6.39 2.47
N ALA A 71 -3.21 7.19 2.59
CA ALA A 71 -4.55 6.86 2.12
C ALA A 71 -4.78 7.43 0.71
N SER A 72 -5.75 6.89 -0.03
CA SER A 72 -6.02 7.26 -1.41
C SER A 72 -7.46 7.76 -1.58
N TRP A 73 -7.76 8.28 -2.77
CA TRP A 73 -9.09 8.71 -3.19
C TRP A 73 -10.15 7.58 -3.15
N THR A 74 -9.74 6.34 -3.00
CA THR A 74 -10.66 5.20 -2.76
C THR A 74 -11.45 5.34 -1.47
N GLY A 75 -11.02 6.25 -0.58
CA GLY A 75 -11.77 6.66 0.58
C GLY A 75 -11.60 5.77 1.81
N ALA A 76 -12.42 6.06 2.79
CA ALA A 76 -12.55 5.38 4.06
C ALA A 76 -14.03 5.07 4.33
N ALA A 77 -14.34 4.26 5.32
CA ALA A 77 -15.71 4.00 5.74
C ALA A 77 -15.93 4.54 7.15
N VAL A 78 -17.09 5.18 7.39
CA VAL A 78 -17.47 5.65 8.71
C VAL A 78 -18.69 4.89 9.21
N ASP A 79 -18.66 4.51 10.48
CA ASP A 79 -19.79 3.96 11.20
C ASP A 79 -20.49 5.05 11.98
N PRO A 80 -21.67 5.51 11.55
CA PRO A 80 -22.37 6.60 12.23
C PRO A 80 -22.95 6.19 13.57
N GLU A 81 -23.11 4.90 13.84
CA GLU A 81 -23.66 4.42 15.13
C GLU A 81 -22.61 4.46 16.24
N THR A 82 -21.35 4.16 15.90
CA THR A 82 -20.25 4.08 16.88
C THR A 82 -19.30 5.28 16.80
N GLY A 83 -19.31 6.03 15.71
CA GLY A 83 -18.35 7.11 15.46
C GLY A 83 -16.98 6.61 15.03
N LEU A 84 -16.84 5.34 14.60
CA LEU A 84 -15.58 4.78 14.13
C LEU A 84 -15.36 5.08 12.64
N LEU A 85 -14.17 5.57 12.30
CA LEU A 85 -13.69 5.79 10.94
C LEU A 85 -12.61 4.78 10.60
N TYR A 86 -12.81 3.98 9.55
CA TYR A 86 -11.88 2.94 9.10
C TYR A 86 -11.09 3.42 7.90
N VAL A 87 -9.80 3.66 8.09
CA VAL A 87 -8.90 4.23 7.08
C VAL A 87 -7.91 3.17 6.60
N PRO A 88 -8.05 2.69 5.35
CA PRO A 88 -7.00 1.85 4.75
C PRO A 88 -5.83 2.73 4.32
N SER A 89 -4.61 2.28 4.58
CA SER A 89 -3.41 3.03 4.22
C SER A 89 -2.25 2.15 3.80
N MET A 90 -1.26 2.77 3.11
CA MET A 90 -0.03 2.13 2.66
C MET A 90 1.19 2.82 3.22
N ASN A 91 2.07 2.04 3.83
CA ASN A 91 3.39 2.47 4.25
C ASN A 91 4.36 2.41 3.07
N ARG A 92 4.40 3.48 2.29
CA ARG A 92 5.31 3.65 1.16
C ARG A 92 6.09 4.95 1.28
N PHE A 93 7.24 4.98 0.62
CA PHE A 93 8.06 6.17 0.50
C PHE A 93 8.26 6.57 -0.96
N SER A 94 8.64 7.81 -1.16
CA SER A 94 9.15 8.35 -2.43
C SER A 94 10.52 8.96 -2.23
N VAL A 95 11.30 9.05 -3.29
CA VAL A 95 12.54 9.81 -3.29
C VAL A 95 12.32 11.09 -4.07
N LEU A 96 12.45 12.21 -3.40
CA LEU A 96 12.41 13.53 -4.01
C LEU A 96 13.80 13.92 -4.48
N LYS A 97 13.91 14.21 -5.79
CA LYS A 97 15.15 14.61 -6.44
C LYS A 97 14.95 15.95 -7.13
N TYR A 98 15.75 16.91 -6.72
CA TYR A 98 15.75 18.23 -7.34
C TYR A 98 17.08 18.48 -8.02
N TYR A 99 17.03 19.13 -9.15
CA TYR A 99 18.18 19.49 -9.98
C TYR A 99 18.10 20.95 -10.37
N THR A 100 19.23 21.58 -10.55
CA THR A 100 19.29 22.85 -11.26
C THR A 100 19.13 22.56 -12.75
N PRO A 101 18.14 23.14 -13.44
CA PRO A 101 17.98 22.96 -14.88
C PRO A 101 19.21 23.52 -15.61
N ASP A 102 19.50 22.95 -16.80
CA ASP A 102 20.50 23.51 -17.68
C ASP A 102 19.99 24.87 -18.19
N PRO A 103 20.79 25.95 -18.12
CA PRO A 103 20.44 27.24 -18.71
C PRO A 103 20.07 27.14 -20.20
N ALA A 104 20.61 26.17 -20.93
CA ALA A 104 20.28 25.90 -22.32
C ALA A 104 18.84 25.41 -22.55
N ASP A 105 18.19 24.87 -21.52
CA ASP A 105 16.77 24.45 -21.60
C ASP A 105 15.80 25.63 -21.69
N GLY A 106 16.26 26.87 -21.56
CA GLY A 106 15.49 28.10 -21.79
C GLY A 106 14.38 28.38 -20.75
N GLY A 107 14.31 27.60 -19.67
CA GLY A 107 13.33 27.79 -18.62
C GLY A 107 13.76 28.82 -17.57
N ASN A 108 12.79 29.40 -16.87
CA ASN A 108 13.02 30.33 -15.75
C ASN A 108 12.93 29.64 -14.37
N LEU A 109 12.85 28.30 -14.33
CA LEU A 109 12.80 27.54 -13.08
C LEU A 109 14.18 27.47 -12.47
N ARG A 110 14.28 27.85 -11.19
CA ARG A 110 15.52 27.73 -10.42
C ARG A 110 15.86 26.26 -10.12
N TYR A 111 14.83 25.44 -9.92
CA TYR A 111 14.95 24.02 -9.64
C TYR A 111 13.89 23.26 -10.38
N THR A 112 14.20 22.05 -10.82
CA THR A 112 13.26 21.13 -11.44
C THR A 112 13.35 19.78 -10.77
N MET A 113 12.23 19.05 -10.76
CA MET A 113 12.19 17.67 -10.31
C MET A 113 12.27 16.79 -11.56
N ARG A 114 13.38 16.10 -11.75
CA ARG A 114 13.43 15.00 -12.71
C ARG A 114 12.66 13.84 -12.12
N GLY A 115 11.58 13.52 -12.77
CA GLY A 115 10.59 12.54 -12.47
C GLY A 115 10.91 11.50 -11.40
N LEU A 116 9.92 10.82 -10.91
CA LEU A 116 10.05 9.64 -10.03
C LEU A 116 10.84 8.51 -10.74
N ALA A 117 11.93 8.89 -11.39
CA ALA A 117 12.70 8.01 -12.28
C ALA A 117 13.14 6.77 -11.51
N ALA A 118 12.72 5.64 -12.01
CA ALA A 118 12.91 4.30 -11.52
C ALA A 118 14.38 3.87 -11.31
N GLY A 119 15.35 4.73 -11.47
CA GLY A 119 16.77 4.39 -11.41
C GLY A 119 17.49 4.67 -10.11
N THR A 120 16.91 5.43 -9.20
CA THR A 120 17.63 6.05 -8.09
C THR A 120 16.89 5.98 -6.76
N GLN A 121 16.12 4.94 -6.55
CA GLN A 121 15.57 4.63 -5.23
C GLN A 121 16.56 3.72 -4.46
N PRO A 122 16.62 3.84 -3.13
CA PRO A 122 17.37 2.88 -2.34
C PRO A 122 16.85 1.47 -2.64
N ARG A 123 17.74 0.58 -3.03
CA ARG A 123 17.39 -0.78 -3.42
C ARG A 123 17.87 -1.77 -2.40
N MET A 124 16.95 -2.55 -1.89
CA MET A 124 17.26 -3.73 -1.12
C MET A 124 17.49 -4.94 -2.03
N PRO A 125 18.40 -5.84 -1.65
CA PRO A 125 18.66 -7.07 -2.42
C PRO A 125 17.38 -7.86 -2.66
N GLN A 126 17.25 -8.43 -3.86
CA GLN A 126 16.16 -9.33 -4.26
C GLN A 126 14.75 -8.78 -4.03
N GLY A 127 14.59 -7.46 -3.90
CA GLY A 127 13.28 -6.84 -3.69
C GLY A 127 12.75 -6.90 -2.26
N LEU A 128 13.62 -7.09 -1.29
CA LEU A 128 13.29 -6.91 0.13
C LEU A 128 12.72 -5.50 0.37
N PRO A 129 11.81 -5.34 1.34
CA PRO A 129 11.31 -4.04 1.71
C PRO A 129 12.40 -3.22 2.42
N LEU A 130 12.36 -1.91 2.26
CA LEU A 130 13.28 -0.99 2.94
C LEU A 130 12.80 -0.62 4.34
N LEU A 131 11.49 -0.47 4.50
CA LEU A 131 10.87 0.02 5.74
C LEU A 131 10.27 -1.14 6.54
N LYS A 132 10.10 -0.93 7.84
CA LYS A 132 9.38 -1.85 8.72
C LYS A 132 7.92 -2.01 8.31
N PRO A 133 7.32 -3.20 8.51
CA PRO A 133 5.89 -3.41 8.32
C PRO A 133 5.06 -2.68 9.41
N PRO A 134 3.72 -2.63 9.29
CA PRO A 134 2.91 -3.19 8.21
C PRO A 134 2.96 -2.35 6.93
N TYR A 135 2.97 -3.04 5.75
CA TYR A 135 3.06 -2.37 4.44
C TYR A 135 1.73 -1.85 3.94
N THR A 136 0.63 -2.51 4.31
CA THR A 136 -0.73 -1.99 4.26
C THR A 136 -1.44 -2.31 5.56
N ARG A 137 -2.34 -1.43 5.97
CA ARG A 137 -3.08 -1.58 7.22
C ARG A 137 -4.45 -0.91 7.13
N ILE A 138 -5.31 -1.24 8.08
CA ILE A 138 -6.52 -0.49 8.37
C ILE A 138 -6.38 0.06 9.77
N THR A 139 -6.62 1.36 9.92
CA THR A 139 -6.69 2.04 11.21
C THR A 139 -8.13 2.40 11.48
N ALA A 140 -8.70 1.92 12.60
CA ALA A 140 -9.97 2.39 13.10
C ALA A 140 -9.72 3.56 14.05
N ILE A 141 -10.29 4.70 13.73
CA ILE A 141 -10.18 5.94 14.50
C ILE A 141 -11.52 6.19 15.19
N ASP A 142 -11.51 6.30 16.50
CA ASP A 142 -12.66 6.77 17.27
C ASP A 142 -12.74 8.28 17.14
N LEU A 143 -13.76 8.76 16.42
CA LEU A 143 -13.97 10.19 16.20
C LEU A 143 -14.51 10.91 17.43
N ASN A 144 -15.08 10.19 18.41
CA ASN A 144 -15.56 10.78 19.65
C ASN A 144 -14.39 11.09 20.59
N GLU A 145 -13.42 10.17 20.69
CA GLU A 145 -12.26 10.31 21.57
C GLU A 145 -11.06 10.95 20.84
N GLY A 146 -11.03 10.88 19.52
CA GLY A 146 -9.90 11.31 18.71
C GLY A 146 -8.67 10.44 18.90
N GLU A 147 -8.86 9.12 19.03
CA GLU A 147 -7.79 8.14 19.27
C GLU A 147 -7.92 6.97 18.29
N HIS A 148 -6.87 6.17 18.16
CA HIS A 148 -6.95 4.91 17.42
C HIS A 148 -7.63 3.85 18.29
N ALA A 149 -8.79 3.35 17.86
CA ALA A 149 -9.44 2.21 18.49
C ALA A 149 -8.63 0.93 18.26
N TRP A 150 -8.16 0.72 17.02
CA TRP A 150 -7.24 -0.36 16.66
C TRP A 150 -6.52 -0.06 15.34
N MET A 151 -5.42 -0.76 15.12
CA MET A 151 -4.66 -0.74 13.86
C MET A 151 -4.19 -2.16 13.55
N GLN A 152 -4.52 -2.67 12.35
CA GLN A 152 -4.20 -4.02 11.95
C GLN A 152 -3.64 -4.09 10.52
N PRO A 153 -2.68 -4.99 10.26
CA PRO A 153 -2.23 -5.27 8.92
C PRO A 153 -3.39 -5.66 8.00
N ASN A 154 -3.40 -5.15 6.78
CA ASN A 154 -4.39 -5.50 5.77
C ASN A 154 -3.81 -6.54 4.81
N GLY A 155 -3.91 -7.81 5.21
CA GLY A 155 -3.36 -8.97 4.50
C GLY A 155 -2.08 -9.52 5.13
N ASP A 156 -1.68 -10.70 4.64
CA ASP A 156 -0.58 -11.46 5.24
C ASP A 156 0.82 -10.98 4.81
N GLY A 157 0.92 -10.32 3.65
CA GLY A 157 2.20 -9.88 3.11
C GLY A 157 3.04 -11.03 2.56
N ASN A 158 2.40 -12.04 1.95
CA ASN A 158 3.03 -13.27 1.49
C ASN A 158 4.16 -13.03 0.49
N ARG A 159 4.11 -11.94 -0.28
CA ARG A 159 5.22 -11.52 -1.14
C ARG A 159 6.55 -11.43 -0.38
N TYR A 160 6.51 -10.91 0.85
CA TYR A 160 7.70 -10.77 1.70
C TYR A 160 7.89 -11.98 2.59
N ARG A 161 6.84 -12.52 3.19
CA ARG A 161 6.94 -13.72 4.04
C ARG A 161 7.50 -14.93 3.30
N ASN A 162 7.18 -15.08 2.01
CA ASN A 162 7.71 -16.14 1.15
C ASN A 162 9.06 -15.79 0.50
N HIS A 163 9.63 -14.61 0.82
CA HIS A 163 10.94 -14.24 0.29
C HIS A 163 12.03 -15.20 0.80
N PRO A 164 12.99 -15.63 -0.05
CA PRO A 164 14.01 -16.61 0.35
C PRO A 164 14.77 -16.30 1.65
N LEU A 165 14.98 -15.03 1.95
CA LEU A 165 15.66 -14.59 3.18
C LEU A 165 14.72 -14.41 4.38
N LEU A 166 13.41 -14.55 4.20
CA LEU A 166 12.42 -14.30 5.26
C LEU A 166 11.52 -15.49 5.55
N ARG A 167 11.36 -16.42 4.60
CA ARG A 167 10.41 -17.53 4.69
C ARG A 167 10.62 -18.46 5.88
N ASP A 168 11.85 -18.54 6.37
CA ASP A 168 12.20 -19.38 7.53
C ASP A 168 12.05 -18.62 8.87
N LEU A 169 11.62 -17.34 8.81
CA LEU A 169 11.29 -16.54 9.98
C LEU A 169 9.80 -16.66 10.27
N ASP A 170 9.47 -16.86 11.55
CA ASP A 170 8.07 -16.85 12.01
C ASP A 170 7.54 -15.41 12.10
N LEU A 171 7.26 -14.81 10.93
CA LEU A 171 6.82 -13.43 10.83
C LEU A 171 5.29 -13.32 10.97
N PRO A 172 4.80 -12.34 11.72
CA PRO A 172 3.37 -12.04 11.78
C PRO A 172 2.86 -11.54 10.41
N PRO A 173 1.55 -11.31 10.25
CA PRO A 173 1.02 -10.61 9.09
C PRO A 173 1.71 -9.27 8.86
N LEU A 174 2.24 -9.07 7.64
CA LEU A 174 3.04 -7.88 7.29
C LEU A 174 2.24 -6.81 6.53
N GLY A 175 0.98 -7.09 6.23
CA GLY A 175 0.20 -6.28 5.30
C GLY A 175 0.42 -6.69 3.84
N GLY A 176 -0.68 -6.78 3.09
CA GLY A 176 -0.66 -7.09 1.67
C GLY A 176 -0.39 -5.86 0.81
N GLU A 177 -0.61 -5.99 -0.48
CA GLU A 177 -0.58 -4.87 -1.42
C GLU A 177 -1.99 -4.33 -1.63
N GLY A 178 -2.11 -3.01 -1.68
CA GLY A 178 -3.35 -2.30 -1.94
C GLY A 178 -4.02 -1.73 -0.69
N HIS A 179 -4.79 -0.68 -0.93
CA HIS A 179 -5.52 0.10 0.08
C HIS A 179 -6.88 0.49 -0.51
N GLY A 180 -7.59 -0.49 -1.06
CA GLY A 180 -8.94 -0.31 -1.57
C GLY A 180 -9.88 0.23 -0.49
N GLY A 181 -10.82 1.08 -0.89
CA GLY A 181 -11.86 1.59 0.01
C GLY A 181 -12.67 0.44 0.61
N PRO A 182 -12.90 0.43 1.92
CA PRO A 182 -13.67 -0.63 2.57
C PRO A 182 -15.16 -0.40 2.42
N VAL A 183 -15.92 -1.48 2.53
CA VAL A 183 -17.38 -1.46 2.65
C VAL A 183 -17.75 -1.84 4.08
N LEU A 184 -18.60 -1.03 4.69
CA LEU A 184 -19.06 -1.26 6.05
C LEU A 184 -20.51 -1.78 6.03
N THR A 185 -20.77 -2.81 6.83
CA THR A 185 -22.12 -3.29 7.18
C THR A 185 -22.39 -3.05 8.65
N LYS A 186 -23.54 -3.53 9.15
CA LYS A 186 -23.88 -3.40 10.56
C LYS A 186 -22.83 -4.03 11.48
N THR A 187 -22.22 -5.14 11.09
CA THR A 187 -21.27 -5.90 11.92
C THR A 187 -19.91 -6.09 11.28
N LEU A 188 -19.82 -6.02 9.95
CA LEU A 188 -18.61 -6.38 9.21
C LEU A 188 -17.98 -5.17 8.52
N LEU A 189 -16.66 -5.17 8.49
CA LEU A 189 -15.81 -4.36 7.64
C LEU A 189 -15.25 -5.25 6.52
N ILE A 190 -15.61 -4.95 5.27
CA ILE A 190 -15.19 -5.71 4.09
C ILE A 190 -14.13 -4.91 3.36
N SER A 191 -12.97 -5.50 3.11
CA SER A 191 -11.89 -4.88 2.36
C SER A 191 -11.38 -5.79 1.25
N ALA A 192 -10.92 -5.17 0.15
CA ALA A 192 -10.28 -5.87 -0.95
C ALA A 192 -8.77 -5.93 -0.72
N LEU A 193 -8.19 -7.11 -0.90
CA LEU A 193 -6.76 -7.32 -1.02
C LEU A 193 -6.44 -7.57 -2.49
N SER A 194 -5.47 -6.82 -3.03
CA SER A 194 -4.93 -7.11 -4.35
C SER A 194 -4.10 -8.41 -4.32
N ALA A 195 -3.80 -8.94 -5.49
CA ALA A 195 -3.03 -10.18 -5.64
C ALA A 195 -1.57 -10.10 -5.18
N GLY A 196 -1.19 -9.09 -4.41
CA GLY A 196 0.17 -8.78 -4.00
C GLY A 196 0.87 -9.87 -3.21
N GLY A 197 1.17 -10.98 -3.86
CA GLY A 197 1.98 -12.04 -3.29
C GLY A 197 1.21 -13.14 -2.59
N THR A 198 -0.09 -13.26 -2.82
CA THR A 198 -0.82 -14.46 -2.49
C THR A 198 -0.94 -15.35 -3.73
N ASP A 199 -0.64 -16.63 -3.61
CA ASP A 199 -0.90 -17.60 -4.67
C ASP A 199 -2.40 -17.72 -4.98
N ASP A 200 -3.24 -17.25 -4.06
CA ASP A 200 -4.70 -17.26 -4.14
C ASP A 200 -5.30 -16.12 -4.97
N GLY A 201 -4.48 -15.15 -5.40
CA GLY A 201 -4.95 -13.98 -6.15
C GLY A 201 -5.68 -12.94 -5.28
N PRO A 202 -6.43 -11.99 -5.90
CA PRO A 202 -7.20 -10.98 -5.19
C PRO A 202 -8.30 -11.60 -4.32
N ARG A 203 -8.48 -11.06 -3.11
CA ARG A 203 -9.46 -11.55 -2.13
C ARG A 203 -10.34 -10.42 -1.61
N LEU A 204 -11.58 -10.75 -1.27
CA LEU A 204 -12.39 -9.96 -0.34
C LEU A 204 -12.24 -10.58 1.05
N VAL A 205 -12.00 -9.72 2.02
CA VAL A 205 -11.84 -10.13 3.42
C VAL A 205 -12.88 -9.40 4.26
N ALA A 206 -13.70 -10.15 4.97
CA ALA A 206 -14.60 -9.62 5.98
C ALA A 206 -13.97 -9.77 7.38
N ARG A 207 -14.11 -8.73 8.18
CA ARG A 207 -13.63 -8.66 9.56
C ARG A 207 -14.77 -8.17 10.44
N ASP A 208 -14.81 -8.64 11.66
CA ASP A 208 -15.60 -7.97 12.68
C ASP A 208 -15.14 -6.52 12.82
N LYS A 209 -16.05 -5.56 12.74
CA LYS A 209 -15.69 -4.13 12.70
C LYS A 209 -15.17 -3.60 14.02
N ALA A 210 -15.57 -4.20 15.16
CA ALA A 210 -15.17 -3.74 16.49
C ALA A 210 -13.78 -4.25 16.88
N THR A 211 -13.47 -5.50 16.53
CA THR A 211 -12.25 -6.19 17.01
C THR A 211 -11.20 -6.38 15.92
N SER A 212 -11.53 -6.15 14.66
CA SER A 212 -10.70 -6.46 13.49
C SER A 212 -10.40 -7.96 13.27
N VAL A 213 -10.99 -8.84 14.04
CA VAL A 213 -10.81 -10.30 13.88
C VAL A 213 -11.39 -10.74 12.53
N HIS A 214 -10.68 -11.62 11.84
CA HIS A 214 -11.15 -12.20 10.58
C HIS A 214 -12.31 -13.17 10.81
N ASP A 215 -13.48 -12.86 10.24
CA ASP A 215 -14.62 -13.77 10.28
C ASP A 215 -14.64 -14.73 9.09
N ALA A 216 -14.30 -14.25 7.91
CA ALA A 216 -14.23 -15.06 6.70
C ALA A 216 -13.35 -14.42 5.62
N GLY A 217 -12.72 -15.26 4.81
CA GLY A 217 -12.00 -14.85 3.60
C GLY A 217 -12.55 -15.62 2.40
N TRP A 218 -12.89 -14.92 1.32
CA TRP A 218 -13.27 -15.54 0.06
C TRP A 218 -12.20 -15.27 -1.00
N SER A 219 -11.63 -16.36 -1.53
CA SER A 219 -10.74 -16.28 -2.69
C SER A 219 -11.55 -16.33 -3.97
N GLY A 220 -11.34 -15.38 -4.87
CA GLY A 220 -11.98 -15.34 -6.17
C GLY A 220 -11.29 -14.35 -7.08
N ILE A 221 -11.33 -14.61 -8.39
CA ILE A 221 -10.79 -13.67 -9.38
C ILE A 221 -11.71 -12.46 -9.45
N LEU A 222 -11.34 -11.38 -8.77
CA LEU A 222 -11.98 -10.08 -8.94
C LEU A 222 -11.49 -9.46 -10.25
N TYR A 223 -12.24 -9.69 -11.33
CA TYR A 223 -12.08 -8.86 -12.51
C TYR A 223 -12.59 -7.46 -12.18
N TYR A 224 -11.72 -6.45 -12.30
CA TYR A 224 -12.12 -5.05 -12.32
C TYR A 224 -12.97 -4.81 -13.59
N LEU A 225 -14.24 -5.13 -13.51
CA LEU A 225 -15.22 -4.61 -14.45
C LEU A 225 -15.88 -3.41 -13.78
N PHE A 226 -15.87 -2.28 -14.46
CA PHE A 226 -16.70 -1.11 -14.17
C PHE A 226 -18.19 -1.47 -14.31
N THR A 227 -18.71 -2.21 -13.34
CA THR A 227 -20.16 -2.49 -13.23
C THR A 227 -20.56 -2.27 -11.78
N PRO A 228 -21.67 -1.59 -11.53
CA PRO A 228 -22.13 -1.32 -10.17
C PRO A 228 -22.39 -2.64 -9.44
N LEU A 229 -21.71 -2.83 -8.32
CA LEU A 229 -21.93 -3.92 -7.40
C LEU A 229 -23.26 -3.67 -6.67
N VAL A 230 -24.26 -4.46 -6.93
CA VAL A 230 -25.52 -4.44 -6.16
C VAL A 230 -25.38 -5.42 -5.01
N LEU A 231 -25.14 -4.90 -3.82
CA LEU A 231 -25.13 -5.67 -2.57
C LEU A 231 -26.58 -5.76 -2.08
N ARG A 232 -27.17 -6.95 -2.02
CA ARG A 232 -28.43 -7.20 -1.29
C ARG A 232 -28.13 -8.03 -0.05
N ILE A 233 -28.45 -7.47 1.10
CA ILE A 233 -28.36 -8.14 2.40
C ILE A 233 -29.78 -8.62 2.73
N TYR A 234 -29.98 -9.92 2.86
CA TYR A 234 -31.18 -10.52 3.38
C TYR A 234 -30.88 -11.25 4.69
N ASP A 235 -31.74 -10.99 5.68
CA ASP A 235 -31.78 -11.60 7.01
C ASP A 235 -30.71 -12.66 7.36
N SER A 236 -29.78 -12.24 8.23
CA SER A 236 -28.79 -13.03 8.96
C SER A 236 -27.77 -13.87 8.14
N GLU A 237 -27.88 -13.95 6.84
CA GLU A 237 -26.84 -14.55 5.98
C GLU A 237 -26.41 -13.57 4.88
N LEU A 238 -25.09 -13.34 4.80
CA LEU A 238 -24.51 -12.54 3.73
C LEU A 238 -24.50 -13.34 2.43
N VAL A 239 -25.49 -13.17 1.59
CA VAL A 239 -25.50 -13.74 0.24
C VAL A 239 -24.96 -12.70 -0.73
N LEU A 240 -23.67 -12.81 -1.07
CA LEU A 240 -23.02 -11.97 -2.07
C LEU A 240 -23.37 -12.52 -3.46
N PHE A 241 -24.40 -11.99 -4.12
CA PHE A 241 -24.64 -12.26 -5.54
C PHE A 241 -23.69 -11.40 -6.39
N VAL A 242 -22.55 -11.97 -6.75
CA VAL A 242 -21.73 -11.45 -7.84
C VAL A 242 -22.35 -11.90 -9.15
N LEU A 243 -23.10 -11.04 -9.82
CA LEU A 243 -23.53 -11.30 -11.19
C LEU A 243 -22.32 -11.28 -12.12
N ILE A 244 -21.63 -12.41 -12.20
CA ILE A 244 -20.62 -12.65 -13.22
C ILE A 244 -21.39 -12.89 -14.53
N ARG A 245 -21.45 -11.91 -15.42
CA ARG A 245 -21.76 -12.22 -16.81
C ARG A 245 -20.54 -12.98 -17.37
N PRO A 246 -20.69 -14.25 -17.76
CA PRO A 246 -19.60 -14.94 -18.43
C PRO A 246 -19.41 -14.28 -19.80
N ASN A 247 -18.38 -13.48 -19.95
CA ASN A 247 -17.88 -13.12 -21.26
C ASN A 247 -17.23 -14.39 -21.84
N PHE A 248 -18.05 -15.19 -22.51
CA PHE A 248 -17.62 -16.38 -23.24
C PHE A 248 -16.87 -15.91 -24.49
N GLN A 249 -15.63 -15.49 -24.34
CA GLN A 249 -14.74 -15.42 -25.50
C GLN A 249 -14.37 -16.86 -25.85
N ARG A 250 -15.07 -17.36 -26.86
CA ARG A 250 -14.72 -18.59 -27.57
C ARG A 250 -13.31 -18.42 -28.14
N ASN A 251 -12.33 -18.93 -27.44
CA ASN A 251 -11.01 -19.13 -27.98
C ASN A 251 -11.10 -20.23 -29.02
N GLN A 252 -11.30 -19.84 -30.29
CA GLN A 252 -11.17 -20.76 -31.41
C GLN A 252 -9.70 -21.14 -31.52
N ARG A 253 -9.34 -22.25 -30.87
CA ARG A 253 -8.11 -22.94 -31.19
C ARG A 253 -8.24 -23.43 -32.62
N SER A 254 -7.48 -22.84 -33.53
CA SER A 254 -7.20 -23.38 -34.84
C SER A 254 -6.57 -24.77 -34.68
N GLY A 255 -7.34 -25.79 -35.00
CA GLY A 255 -6.84 -27.14 -35.13
C GLY A 255 -5.90 -27.29 -36.34
N PRO A 256 -5.01 -28.26 -36.34
CA PRO A 256 -4.02 -28.42 -37.41
C PRO A 256 -4.70 -28.79 -38.74
N ARG A 257 -4.39 -28.03 -39.79
CA ARG A 257 -4.75 -28.40 -41.16
C ARG A 257 -3.91 -29.62 -41.59
N PHE A 258 -4.58 -30.75 -41.74
CA PHE A 258 -4.02 -31.85 -42.47
C PHE A 258 -3.91 -31.49 -43.96
N ALA A 259 -2.70 -31.52 -44.46
CA ALA A 259 -2.42 -31.47 -45.89
C ALA A 259 -2.94 -32.77 -46.54
N GLN A 260 -3.86 -32.67 -47.50
CA GLN A 260 -4.11 -33.72 -48.47
C GLN A 260 -3.27 -33.41 -49.70
N GLN A 261 -2.33 -34.33 -49.98
CA GLN A 261 -1.70 -34.47 -51.29
C GLN A 261 -2.74 -35.03 -52.26
N LYS A 262 -2.86 -34.36 -53.36
CA LYS A 262 -2.87 -34.91 -54.72
C LYS A 262 -2.56 -33.79 -55.70
#